data_1508979753cb28eef6d76450ddcb43d7
#
_entry.id   1508979753cb28eef6d76450ddcb43d7
#
_cell.length_a   1.000
_cell.length_b   1.000
_cell.length_c   1.000
_cell.angle_alpha   90.00
_cell.angle_beta   90.00
_cell.angle_gamma   90.00
#
_symmetry.space_group_name_H-M   'P 1'
#
loop_
_entity.id
_entity.type
_entity.pdbx_description
1 polymer ?
#
loop_
_entity_poly.entity_id
_entity_poly.type
_entity_poly.pdbx_seq_one_letter_code
_entity_poly.pdbx_strand_id
1 'polypeptide(L)'
;MKQPLVSLLALGLLALPGVAAERDFTRLGKDLTPIGAERAGNADGTIPAWEGGLTLPPSGWTPQQGYIDPFPGDKPRFTITAQNVAEHAARLTPGMQAMLKQYPQHYRMHVYPTRRTAALPNAVTDRV
;
A
#
# COMPACT_ATOMS: atom_id res chain seq x y z
N MET A 1 -32.87 17.79 56.45
CA MET A 1 -32.79 18.03 54.99
C MET A 1 -31.33 17.87 54.61
N LYS A 2 -30.98 16.77 53.89
CA LYS A 2 -29.60 16.45 53.42
C LYS A 2 -29.55 16.73 51.94
N GLN A 3 -28.71 17.65 51.50
CA GLN A 3 -28.47 17.93 50.08
C GLN A 3 -27.41 16.95 49.54
N PRO A 4 -27.60 16.36 48.37
CA PRO A 4 -26.55 15.56 47.72
C PRO A 4 -25.57 16.47 46.98
N LEU A 5 -24.27 16.30 47.27
CA LEU A 5 -23.16 16.86 46.49
C LEU A 5 -23.12 16.18 45.11
N VAL A 6 -23.38 16.93 44.07
CA VAL A 6 -23.16 16.48 42.68
C VAL A 6 -21.71 16.79 42.30
N SER A 7 -20.86 15.78 42.30
CA SER A 7 -19.49 15.88 41.80
C SER A 7 -19.49 15.91 40.27
N LEU A 8 -19.22 17.06 39.69
CA LEU A 8 -19.03 17.25 38.26
C LEU A 8 -17.63 16.76 37.87
N LEU A 9 -17.54 15.56 37.30
CA LEU A 9 -16.29 15.03 36.78
C LEU A 9 -16.07 15.68 35.40
N ALA A 10 -15.22 16.71 35.34
CA ALA A 10 -14.77 17.32 34.09
C ALA A 10 -13.74 16.37 33.40
N LEU A 11 -14.18 15.64 32.39
CA LEU A 11 -13.32 14.83 31.55
C LEU A 11 -12.57 15.75 30.57
N GLY A 12 -11.37 16.17 30.97
CA GLY A 12 -10.46 16.94 30.11
C GLY A 12 -10.00 16.11 28.92
N LEU A 13 -10.51 16.46 27.74
CA LEU A 13 -10.02 15.91 26.47
C LEU A 13 -8.62 16.49 26.21
N LEU A 14 -7.58 15.77 26.57
CA LEU A 14 -6.20 16.07 26.17
C LEU A 14 -6.06 15.81 24.67
N ALA A 15 -6.28 16.85 23.87
CA ALA A 15 -5.85 16.86 22.47
C ALA A 15 -4.32 16.80 22.45
N LEU A 16 -3.75 15.62 22.21
CA LEU A 16 -2.33 15.48 21.90
C LEU A 16 -2.07 16.25 20.59
N PRO A 17 -1.18 17.26 20.58
CA PRO A 17 -0.76 17.87 19.34
C PRO A 17 -0.14 16.78 18.49
N GLY A 18 -0.75 16.45 17.35
CA GLY A 18 -0.14 15.60 16.35
C GLY A 18 1.17 16.29 15.93
N VAL A 19 2.29 15.80 16.41
CA VAL A 19 3.60 16.22 15.94
C VAL A 19 3.67 15.75 14.48
N ALA A 20 3.43 16.67 13.54
CA ALA A 20 3.75 16.43 12.14
C ALA A 20 5.25 16.14 12.12
N ALA A 21 5.63 14.89 11.85
CA ALA A 21 7.03 14.52 11.73
C ALA A 21 7.66 15.45 10.68
N GLU A 22 8.70 16.18 11.08
CA GLU A 22 9.44 17.05 10.19
C GLU A 22 9.97 16.21 9.03
N ARG A 23 9.63 16.61 7.82
CA ARG A 23 9.99 15.84 6.61
C ARG A 23 11.45 16.16 6.26
N ASP A 24 12.31 15.18 6.46
CA ASP A 24 13.72 15.28 6.06
C ASP A 24 13.89 14.96 4.57
N PHE A 25 13.87 15.99 3.75
CA PHE A 25 14.05 15.88 2.30
C PHE A 25 15.48 15.49 1.89
N THR A 26 16.47 15.59 2.81
CA THR A 26 17.85 15.17 2.51
C THR A 26 18.02 13.67 2.31
N ARG A 27 17.00 12.89 2.67
CA ARG A 27 16.92 11.44 2.51
C ARG A 27 16.46 11.00 1.12
N LEU A 28 15.88 11.92 0.34
CA LEU A 28 15.41 11.61 -1.02
C LEU A 28 16.58 11.16 -1.92
N GLY A 29 16.36 10.11 -2.70
CA GLY A 29 17.39 9.50 -3.53
C GLY A 29 18.42 8.64 -2.78
N LYS A 30 18.41 8.62 -1.45
CA LYS A 30 19.30 7.82 -0.59
C LYS A 30 18.55 6.59 -0.06
N ASP A 31 18.04 6.66 1.15
CA ASP A 31 17.22 5.63 1.80
C ASP A 31 15.73 5.76 1.50
N LEU A 32 15.31 6.93 1.01
CA LEU A 32 14.01 7.13 0.39
C LEU A 32 14.13 7.17 -1.15
N THR A 33 13.08 6.76 -1.83
CA THR A 33 12.95 6.99 -3.27
C THR A 33 12.87 8.49 -3.58
N PRO A 34 13.06 8.95 -4.82
CA PRO A 34 12.93 10.37 -5.17
C PRO A 34 11.56 10.98 -4.83
N ILE A 35 10.54 10.16 -4.58
CA ILE A 35 9.19 10.59 -4.22
C ILE A 35 8.83 10.29 -2.75
N GLY A 36 9.82 9.95 -1.92
CA GLY A 36 9.68 9.86 -0.46
C GLY A 36 9.18 8.52 0.07
N ALA A 37 9.08 7.48 -0.73
CA ALA A 37 8.81 6.12 -0.22
C ALA A 37 10.09 5.47 0.31
N GLU A 38 9.99 4.56 1.27
CA GLU A 38 11.12 3.76 1.71
C GLU A 38 11.72 2.95 0.55
N ARG A 39 13.04 3.03 0.38
CA ARG A 39 13.76 2.32 -0.68
C ARG A 39 13.97 0.85 -0.34
N ALA A 40 14.23 0.55 0.92
CA ALA A 40 14.44 -0.81 1.40
C ALA A 40 13.18 -1.69 1.20
N GLY A 41 13.40 -3.00 1.11
CA GLY A 41 12.35 -4.00 1.20
C GLY A 41 11.86 -4.16 2.64
N ASN A 42 10.75 -4.89 2.83
CA ASN A 42 10.28 -5.24 4.16
C ASN A 42 11.03 -6.44 4.74
N ALA A 43 10.96 -6.60 6.08
CA ALA A 43 11.65 -7.68 6.80
C ALA A 43 11.22 -9.08 6.34
N ASP A 44 9.96 -9.25 5.95
CA ASP A 44 9.39 -10.54 5.51
C ASP A 44 9.81 -10.94 4.08
N GLY A 45 10.52 -10.08 3.35
CA GLY A 45 10.88 -10.30 1.95
C GLY A 45 9.70 -10.33 0.97
N THR A 46 8.49 -9.96 1.43
CA THR A 46 7.28 -9.92 0.58
C THR A 46 7.22 -8.67 -0.29
N ILE A 47 7.88 -7.61 0.12
CA ILE A 47 8.06 -6.36 -0.63
C ILE A 47 9.56 -6.20 -0.90
N PRO A 48 10.04 -6.29 -2.15
CA PRO A 48 11.45 -6.13 -2.49
C PRO A 48 11.92 -4.68 -2.31
N ALA A 49 13.23 -4.47 -2.26
CA ALA A 49 13.81 -3.14 -2.36
C ALA A 49 13.42 -2.48 -3.70
N TRP A 50 13.34 -1.14 -3.69
CA TRP A 50 13.13 -0.39 -4.93
C TRP A 50 14.47 -0.14 -5.62
N GLU A 51 14.61 -0.58 -6.86
CA GLU A 51 15.84 -0.51 -7.66
C GLU A 51 15.72 0.45 -8.87
N GLY A 52 14.86 1.46 -8.77
CA GLY A 52 14.68 2.45 -9.83
C GLY A 52 13.35 2.36 -10.59
N GLY A 53 12.63 1.27 -10.42
CA GLY A 53 11.34 1.05 -11.09
C GLY A 53 11.48 0.74 -12.58
N LEU A 54 10.40 0.87 -13.34
CA LEU A 54 10.39 0.70 -14.79
C LEU A 54 10.49 2.07 -15.47
N THR A 55 11.62 2.32 -16.14
CA THR A 55 11.88 3.57 -16.86
C THR A 55 11.65 3.47 -18.36
N LEU A 56 11.51 2.25 -18.87
CA LEU A 56 11.24 1.97 -20.28
C LEU A 56 9.95 1.17 -20.42
N PRO A 57 9.21 1.35 -21.53
CA PRO A 57 8.05 0.51 -21.82
C PRO A 57 8.48 -0.95 -22.03
N PRO A 58 7.56 -1.91 -21.83
CA PRO A 58 7.82 -3.30 -22.12
C PRO A 58 8.25 -3.52 -23.58
N SER A 59 9.10 -4.53 -23.81
CA SER A 59 9.56 -4.87 -25.16
C SER A 59 8.38 -5.15 -26.09
N GLY A 60 8.44 -4.58 -27.29
CA GLY A 60 7.38 -4.71 -28.28
C GLY A 60 6.17 -3.81 -28.08
N TRP A 61 6.14 -2.98 -27.01
CA TRP A 61 5.05 -2.03 -26.81
C TRP A 61 5.07 -0.90 -27.87
N THR A 62 3.87 -0.55 -28.33
CA THR A 62 3.64 0.64 -29.17
C THR A 62 2.45 1.43 -28.64
N PRO A 63 2.36 2.77 -28.87
CA PRO A 63 1.24 3.58 -28.39
C PRO A 63 -0.13 3.10 -28.88
N GLN A 64 -0.19 2.43 -30.03
CA GLN A 64 -1.42 1.91 -30.65
C GLN A 64 -1.94 0.64 -29.97
N GLN A 65 -1.09 -0.10 -29.28
CA GLN A 65 -1.48 -1.34 -28.58
C GLN A 65 -2.17 -1.10 -27.24
N GLY A 66 -2.09 0.12 -26.69
CA GLY A 66 -2.57 0.40 -25.35
C GLY A 66 -1.69 -0.22 -24.26
N TYR A 67 -2.30 -0.61 -23.15
CA TYR A 67 -1.56 -1.20 -22.03
C TYR A 67 -1.27 -2.66 -22.26
N ILE A 68 -0.03 -3.07 -22.06
CA ILE A 68 0.39 -4.46 -22.06
C ILE A 68 1.01 -4.81 -20.70
N ASP A 69 0.88 -6.08 -20.29
CA ASP A 69 1.47 -6.56 -19.05
C ASP A 69 3.01 -6.55 -19.16
N PRO A 70 3.72 -5.80 -18.29
CA PRO A 70 5.18 -5.81 -18.27
C PRO A 70 5.78 -7.11 -17.72
N PHE A 71 4.97 -7.99 -17.11
CA PHE A 71 5.40 -9.24 -16.47
C PHE A 71 4.55 -10.43 -16.89
N PRO A 72 4.41 -10.74 -18.18
CA PRO A 72 3.51 -11.78 -18.66
C PRO A 72 3.88 -13.20 -18.18
N GLY A 73 5.07 -13.37 -17.65
CA GLY A 73 5.54 -14.63 -17.07
C GLY A 73 5.19 -14.81 -15.58
N ASP A 74 4.68 -13.79 -14.93
CA ASP A 74 4.35 -13.87 -13.50
C ASP A 74 3.12 -14.78 -13.29
N LYS A 75 3.23 -15.66 -12.31
CA LYS A 75 2.12 -16.54 -11.88
C LYS A 75 1.64 -16.09 -10.49
N PRO A 76 0.35 -16.24 -10.19
CA PRO A 76 -0.14 -16.01 -8.83
C PRO A 76 0.59 -16.92 -7.84
N ARG A 77 1.00 -16.37 -6.71
CA ARG A 77 1.52 -17.13 -5.57
C ARG A 77 0.43 -17.98 -4.93
N PHE A 78 -0.76 -17.41 -4.82
CA PHE A 78 -1.99 -18.05 -4.33
C PHE A 78 -3.21 -17.24 -4.76
N THR A 79 -4.38 -17.82 -4.55
CA THR A 79 -5.66 -17.17 -4.87
C THR A 79 -6.53 -17.15 -3.63
N ILE A 80 -7.06 -15.99 -3.28
CA ILE A 80 -8.03 -15.84 -2.20
C ILE A 80 -9.44 -15.99 -2.78
N THR A 81 -10.23 -16.83 -2.15
CA THR A 81 -11.60 -17.17 -2.52
C THR A 81 -12.50 -17.13 -1.28
N ALA A 82 -13.80 -17.36 -1.45
CA ALA A 82 -14.73 -17.48 -0.33
C ALA A 82 -14.35 -18.61 0.66
N GLN A 83 -13.67 -19.65 0.17
CA GLN A 83 -13.32 -20.82 0.98
C GLN A 83 -12.16 -20.55 1.95
N ASN A 84 -11.19 -19.70 1.55
CA ASN A 84 -10.00 -19.42 2.35
C ASN A 84 -9.89 -17.95 2.82
N VAL A 85 -10.94 -17.15 2.65
CA VAL A 85 -10.95 -15.72 3.03
C VAL A 85 -10.62 -15.50 4.52
N ALA A 86 -11.00 -16.43 5.39
CA ALA A 86 -10.74 -16.33 6.83
C ALA A 86 -9.23 -16.35 7.15
N GLU A 87 -8.45 -17.13 6.42
CA GLU A 87 -6.99 -17.23 6.58
C GLU A 87 -6.25 -15.92 6.23
N HIS A 88 -6.89 -15.10 5.39
CA HIS A 88 -6.34 -13.84 4.90
C HIS A 88 -7.02 -12.59 5.48
N ALA A 89 -7.99 -12.77 6.39
CA ALA A 89 -8.87 -11.69 6.87
C ALA A 89 -8.11 -10.47 7.41
N ALA A 90 -6.99 -10.68 8.11
CA ALA A 90 -6.17 -9.60 8.68
C ALA A 90 -5.53 -8.68 7.62
N ARG A 91 -5.45 -9.13 6.36
CA ARG A 91 -4.86 -8.39 5.23
C ARG A 91 -5.90 -7.90 4.23
N LEU A 92 -7.18 -8.15 4.50
CA LEU A 92 -8.30 -7.77 3.63
C LEU A 92 -9.17 -6.71 4.30
N THR A 93 -9.58 -5.72 3.52
CA THR A 93 -10.58 -4.77 4.00
C THR A 93 -11.94 -5.47 4.21
N PRO A 94 -12.84 -4.94 5.07
CA PRO A 94 -14.18 -5.49 5.22
C PRO A 94 -14.95 -5.61 3.90
N GLY A 95 -14.78 -4.64 2.99
CA GLY A 95 -15.40 -4.68 1.67
C GLY A 95 -14.90 -5.84 0.80
N MET A 96 -13.59 -6.11 0.77
CA MET A 96 -13.04 -7.26 0.05
C MET A 96 -13.55 -8.58 0.60
N GLN A 97 -13.62 -8.72 1.93
CA GLN A 97 -14.18 -9.90 2.58
C GLN A 97 -15.66 -10.09 2.23
N ALA A 98 -16.44 -9.00 2.23
CA ALA A 98 -17.85 -9.04 1.85
C ALA A 98 -18.03 -9.47 0.38
N MET A 99 -17.23 -8.94 -0.54
CA MET A 99 -17.27 -9.31 -1.97
C MET A 99 -16.96 -10.79 -2.18
N LEU A 100 -15.94 -11.33 -1.52
CA LEU A 100 -15.58 -12.76 -1.59
C LEU A 100 -16.72 -13.65 -1.09
N LYS A 101 -17.40 -13.26 0.00
CA LYS A 101 -18.53 -13.99 0.56
C LYS A 101 -19.81 -13.86 -0.28
N GLN A 102 -20.07 -12.68 -0.82
CA GLN A 102 -21.27 -12.39 -1.61
C GLN A 102 -21.26 -13.07 -2.98
N TYR A 103 -20.06 -13.18 -3.59
CA TYR A 103 -19.90 -13.70 -4.95
C TYR A 103 -18.92 -14.89 -5.01
N PRO A 104 -19.18 -15.99 -4.28
CA PRO A 104 -18.22 -17.08 -4.08
C PRO A 104 -17.84 -17.82 -5.36
N GLN A 105 -18.67 -17.78 -6.39
CA GLN A 105 -18.44 -18.47 -7.67
C GLN A 105 -17.69 -17.60 -8.69
N HIS A 106 -17.75 -16.27 -8.53
CA HIS A 106 -17.27 -15.35 -9.56
C HIS A 106 -16.12 -14.48 -9.08
N TYR A 107 -16.12 -14.09 -7.79
CA TYR A 107 -15.09 -13.21 -7.27
C TYR A 107 -13.96 -14.00 -6.63
N ARG A 108 -12.75 -13.72 -7.07
CA ARG A 108 -11.49 -14.26 -6.53
C ARG A 108 -10.39 -13.23 -6.66
N MET A 109 -9.41 -13.29 -5.79
CA MET A 109 -8.26 -12.39 -5.79
C MET A 109 -6.99 -13.19 -6.02
N HIS A 110 -6.36 -13.02 -7.17
CA HIS A 110 -5.05 -13.58 -7.43
C HIS A 110 -3.97 -12.70 -6.81
N VAL A 111 -3.11 -13.28 -5.99
CA VAL A 111 -2.01 -12.59 -5.33
C VAL A 111 -0.72 -12.89 -6.04
N TYR A 112 -0.15 -11.88 -6.68
CA TYR A 112 1.09 -11.96 -7.44
C TYR A 112 2.31 -11.52 -6.61
N PRO A 113 3.54 -11.81 -7.06
CA PRO A 113 4.73 -11.19 -6.50
C PRO A 113 4.63 -9.67 -6.52
N THR A 114 5.02 -9.02 -5.43
CA THR A 114 5.06 -7.55 -5.40
C THR A 114 6.15 -7.03 -6.32
N ARG A 115 5.79 -6.08 -7.20
CA ARG A 115 6.71 -5.36 -8.09
C ARG A 115 6.70 -3.88 -7.70
N ARG A 116 7.88 -3.30 -7.57
CA ARG A 116 8.04 -1.87 -7.26
C ARG A 116 8.42 -1.11 -8.53
N THR A 117 7.44 -0.96 -9.42
CA THR A 117 7.63 -0.47 -10.78
C THR A 117 7.56 1.05 -10.91
N ALA A 118 7.11 1.76 -9.88
CA ALA A 118 6.96 3.21 -9.93
C ALA A 118 8.32 3.89 -10.19
N ALA A 119 8.38 4.67 -11.24
CA ALA A 119 9.50 5.52 -11.61
C ALA A 119 8.96 6.86 -12.16
N LEU A 120 9.67 7.94 -11.89
CA LEU A 120 9.40 9.23 -12.51
C LEU A 120 10.53 9.56 -13.50
N PRO A 121 10.24 10.29 -14.57
CA PRO A 121 11.29 10.84 -15.43
C PRO A 121 12.26 11.72 -14.65
N ASN A 122 13.56 11.67 -14.97
CA ASN A 122 14.59 12.45 -14.30
C ASN A 122 14.25 13.96 -14.29
N ALA A 123 13.69 14.47 -15.40
CA ALA A 123 13.25 15.87 -15.47
C ALA A 123 12.21 16.27 -14.40
N VAL A 124 11.54 15.31 -13.77
CA VAL A 124 10.62 15.53 -12.64
C VAL A 124 11.38 15.40 -11.32
N THR A 125 12.21 14.39 -11.18
CA THR A 125 12.94 14.12 -9.92
C THR A 125 14.05 15.14 -9.66
N ASP A 126 14.66 15.72 -10.69
CA ASP A 126 15.71 16.73 -10.56
C ASP A 126 15.17 18.11 -10.10
N ARG A 127 13.85 18.25 -9.97
CA ARG A 127 13.19 19.48 -9.48
C ARG A 127 12.72 19.38 -8.03
N VAL A 128 12.92 18.24 -7.39
CA VAL A 128 12.58 17.96 -6.00
C VAL A 128 13.85 18.00 -5.18
#